data_6d136cad2d8f7d2a48966c483a7d2c52
#
_entry.id   6d136cad2d8f7d2a48966c483a7d2c52
#
_cell.length_a   1.000
_cell.length_b   1.000
_cell.length_c   1.000
_cell.angle_alpha   90.00
_cell.angle_beta   90.00
_cell.angle_gamma   90.00
#
_symmetry.space_group_name_H-M   'P 1'
#
loop_
_entity.id
_entity.type
_entity.pdbx_description
1 polymer ?
#
loop_
_entity_poly.entity_id
_entity_poly.type
_entity_poly.pdbx_seq_one_letter_code
_entity_poly.pdbx_strand_id
1 'polypeptide(L)'
;MADNGTVFTANSNLTIKQINYPVVTTTVTESAGGAPRQTIESIRQLAPFAYAQQARLVTSLDYKAMILSNFVDVTDCNVWSGDQNVPRDYGAVYVSLNFAAGTANTIKDKVKADIITNFSDNLGIVSMTTKYTDPTDLFLELVLSFNFDPALT
;
A
#
# COMPACT_ATOMS: atom_id res chain seq x y z
N MET A 1 -9.16 13.95 -11.82
CA MET A 1 -8.30 13.11 -10.97
C MET A 1 -7.83 13.97 -9.82
N ALA A 2 -7.97 13.54 -8.58
CA ALA A 2 -7.33 14.22 -7.47
C ALA A 2 -5.89 13.69 -7.39
N ASP A 3 -4.91 14.58 -7.40
CA ASP A 3 -3.53 14.20 -7.20
C ASP A 3 -3.32 13.86 -5.72
N ASN A 4 -2.57 12.81 -5.44
CA ASN A 4 -2.18 12.45 -4.06
C ASN A 4 -1.19 13.51 -3.52
N GLY A 5 -1.29 13.78 -2.22
CA GLY A 5 -0.43 14.77 -1.57
C GLY A 5 -0.81 16.22 -1.84
N THR A 6 -1.98 16.49 -2.42
CA THR A 6 -2.40 17.87 -2.69
C THR A 6 -2.85 18.55 -1.39
N VAL A 7 -2.22 19.68 -1.12
CA VAL A 7 -2.56 20.59 -0.01
C VAL A 7 -3.04 21.91 -0.62
N PHE A 8 -4.13 22.45 -0.12
CA PHE A 8 -4.62 23.76 -0.52
C PHE A 8 -5.02 24.62 0.68
N THR A 9 -4.84 25.91 0.52
CA THR A 9 -5.30 26.92 1.44
C THR A 9 -6.22 27.87 0.68
N ALA A 10 -7.43 28.01 1.15
CA ALA A 10 -8.38 28.94 0.58
C ALA A 10 -8.67 30.06 1.58
N ASN A 11 -8.55 31.29 1.11
CA ASN A 11 -8.92 32.48 1.87
C ASN A 11 -10.24 33.00 1.31
N SER A 12 -11.25 33.11 2.14
CA SER A 12 -12.54 33.64 1.78
C SER A 12 -13.08 34.58 2.86
N ASN A 13 -13.96 35.49 2.47
CA ASN A 13 -14.67 36.33 3.43
C ASN A 13 -16.11 35.82 3.58
N LEU A 14 -16.50 35.55 4.81
CA LEU A 14 -17.87 35.23 5.18
C LEU A 14 -18.55 36.50 5.67
N THR A 15 -19.62 36.94 4.99
CA THR A 15 -20.38 38.12 5.39
C THR A 15 -21.62 37.69 6.17
N ILE A 16 -21.68 38.08 7.46
CA ILE A 16 -22.85 37.87 8.32
C ILE A 16 -23.30 39.23 8.84
N LYS A 17 -24.58 39.57 8.59
CA LYS A 17 -25.17 40.86 8.99
C LYS A 17 -24.34 42.09 8.56
N GLN A 18 -23.84 42.08 7.34
CA GLN A 18 -22.97 43.11 6.77
C GLN A 18 -21.58 43.26 7.39
N ILE A 19 -21.20 42.35 8.26
CA ILE A 19 -19.83 42.26 8.84
C ILE A 19 -19.07 41.16 8.11
N ASN A 20 -17.89 41.50 7.60
CA ASN A 20 -17.00 40.55 6.91
C ASN A 20 -16.06 39.88 7.94
N TYR A 21 -16.12 38.56 7.96
CA TYR A 21 -15.21 37.73 8.75
C TYR A 21 -14.22 37.05 7.79
N PRO A 22 -12.90 37.27 7.96
CA PRO A 22 -11.91 36.54 7.19
C PRO A 22 -11.90 35.07 7.64
N VAL A 23 -12.12 34.16 6.71
CA VAL A 23 -12.07 32.71 6.94
C VAL A 23 -10.91 32.15 6.16
N VAL A 24 -9.99 31.51 6.88
CA VAL A 24 -8.86 30.78 6.29
C VAL A 24 -9.10 29.29 6.50
N THR A 25 -9.20 28.55 5.42
CA THR A 25 -9.31 27.09 5.44
C THR A 25 -7.99 26.47 4.95
N THR A 26 -7.41 25.61 5.74
CA THR A 26 -6.20 24.86 5.39
C THR A 26 -6.48 23.37 5.43
N THR A 27 -5.86 22.64 4.53
CA THR A 27 -5.94 21.18 4.51
C THR A 27 -5.19 20.64 5.73
N VAL A 28 -5.87 19.89 6.58
CA VAL A 28 -5.27 19.24 7.77
C VAL A 28 -4.56 17.96 7.35
N THR A 29 -5.12 17.24 6.39
CA THR A 29 -4.55 15.99 5.89
C THR A 29 -4.48 16.06 4.37
N GLU A 30 -3.34 15.70 3.80
CA GLU A 30 -3.14 15.65 2.36
C GLU A 30 -4.13 14.69 1.70
N SER A 31 -4.46 14.95 0.44
CA SER A 31 -5.29 14.03 -0.35
C SER A 31 -4.54 12.71 -0.59
N ALA A 32 -5.20 11.59 -0.33
CA ALA A 32 -4.66 10.25 -0.53
C ALA A 32 -5.69 9.31 -1.16
N GLY A 33 -5.24 8.19 -1.73
CA GLY A 33 -6.11 7.16 -2.30
C GLY A 33 -6.57 7.44 -3.74
N GLY A 34 -6.06 8.49 -4.37
CA GLY A 34 -6.28 8.73 -5.80
C GLY A 34 -5.42 7.80 -6.65
N ALA A 35 -6.02 7.11 -7.61
CA ALA A 35 -5.34 6.19 -8.51
C ALA A 35 -5.70 6.44 -9.97
N PRO A 36 -4.78 6.23 -10.91
CA PRO A 36 -5.13 6.07 -12.31
C PRO A 36 -5.99 4.80 -12.48
N ARG A 37 -6.72 4.74 -13.58
CA ARG A 37 -7.50 3.55 -13.93
C ARG A 37 -6.56 2.34 -14.04
N GLN A 38 -6.94 1.20 -13.45
CA GLN A 38 -6.20 -0.05 -13.58
C GLN A 38 -6.05 -0.44 -15.06
N THR A 39 -4.87 -0.98 -15.40
CA THR A 39 -4.62 -1.52 -16.72
C THR A 39 -5.32 -2.86 -16.90
N ILE A 40 -5.62 -3.23 -18.14
CA ILE A 40 -6.22 -4.55 -18.46
C ILE A 40 -5.32 -5.69 -17.98
N GLU A 41 -4.02 -5.51 -18.07
CA GLU A 41 -3.04 -6.52 -17.63
C GLU A 41 -3.09 -6.73 -16.11
N SER A 42 -3.17 -5.64 -15.34
CA SER A 42 -3.35 -5.70 -13.88
C SER A 42 -4.66 -6.41 -13.51
N ILE A 43 -5.76 -6.09 -14.20
CA ILE A 43 -7.05 -6.75 -13.96
C ILE A 43 -6.97 -8.24 -14.27
N ARG A 44 -6.35 -8.65 -15.39
CA ARG A 44 -6.17 -10.08 -15.75
C ARG A 44 -5.38 -10.84 -14.70
N GLN A 45 -4.36 -10.23 -14.12
CA GLN A 45 -3.53 -10.86 -13.09
C GLN A 45 -4.26 -10.98 -11.75
N LEU A 46 -5.02 -9.96 -11.35
CA LEU A 46 -5.64 -9.90 -10.02
C LEU A 46 -7.04 -10.52 -9.96
N ALA A 47 -7.81 -10.53 -11.05
CA ALA A 47 -9.19 -11.02 -11.06
C ALA A 47 -9.33 -12.49 -10.61
N PRO A 48 -8.47 -13.45 -11.04
CA PRO A 48 -8.58 -14.84 -10.57
C PRO A 48 -8.38 -14.95 -9.06
N PHE A 49 -7.44 -14.18 -8.49
CA PHE A 49 -7.17 -14.18 -7.04
C PHE A 49 -8.32 -13.55 -6.26
N ALA A 50 -8.84 -12.42 -6.73
CA ALA A 50 -10.00 -11.77 -6.11
C ALA A 50 -11.25 -12.67 -6.12
N TYR A 51 -11.45 -13.43 -7.20
CA TYR A 51 -12.54 -14.40 -7.27
C TYR A 51 -12.33 -15.59 -6.31
N ALA A 52 -11.13 -16.16 -6.28
CA ALA A 52 -10.79 -17.28 -5.40
C ALA A 52 -10.86 -16.92 -3.91
N GLN A 53 -10.54 -15.69 -3.56
CA GLN A 53 -10.54 -15.17 -2.20
C GLN A 53 -11.93 -15.13 -1.56
N GLN A 54 -13.02 -14.95 -2.34
CA GLN A 54 -14.39 -14.85 -1.86
C GLN A 54 -14.56 -13.89 -0.67
N ALA A 55 -13.88 -12.76 -0.69
CA ALA A 55 -13.84 -11.76 0.38
C ALA A 55 -13.41 -12.32 1.75
N ARG A 56 -12.42 -13.22 1.77
CA ARG A 56 -11.81 -13.76 3.00
C ARG A 56 -10.31 -13.63 2.93
N LEU A 57 -9.66 -13.41 4.09
CA LEU A 57 -8.21 -13.34 4.23
C LEU A 57 -7.71 -14.60 4.97
N VAL A 58 -7.38 -15.63 4.22
CA VAL A 58 -6.94 -16.93 4.76
C VAL A 58 -5.49 -17.24 4.39
N THR A 59 -5.12 -16.99 3.16
CA THR A 59 -3.78 -17.27 2.64
C THR A 59 -2.95 -15.98 2.46
N SER A 60 -1.63 -16.11 2.40
CA SER A 60 -0.74 -14.98 2.11
C SER A 60 -1.05 -14.32 0.77
N LEU A 61 -1.51 -15.11 -0.22
CA LEU A 61 -1.90 -14.59 -1.52
C LEU A 61 -3.20 -13.78 -1.46
N ASP A 62 -4.14 -14.15 -0.59
CA ASP A 62 -5.37 -13.39 -0.39
C ASP A 62 -5.05 -11.99 0.16
N TYR A 63 -4.18 -11.93 1.19
CA TYR A 63 -3.69 -10.65 1.71
C TYR A 63 -2.99 -9.82 0.63
N LYS A 64 -2.08 -10.43 -0.13
CA LYS A 64 -1.36 -9.76 -1.21
C LYS A 64 -2.30 -9.20 -2.27
N ALA A 65 -3.24 -10.02 -2.77
CA ALA A 65 -4.21 -9.61 -3.78
C ALA A 65 -5.10 -8.47 -3.29
N MET A 66 -5.57 -8.56 -2.04
CA MET A 66 -6.40 -7.53 -1.42
C MET A 66 -5.63 -6.21 -1.29
N ILE A 67 -4.42 -6.24 -0.75
CA ILE A 67 -3.62 -5.04 -0.53
C ILE A 67 -3.32 -4.34 -1.86
N LEU A 68 -2.81 -5.08 -2.86
CA LEU A 68 -2.46 -4.51 -4.15
C LEU A 68 -3.66 -4.02 -4.97
N SER A 69 -4.86 -4.57 -4.75
CA SER A 69 -6.07 -4.12 -5.44
C SER A 69 -6.70 -2.87 -4.83
N ASN A 70 -6.51 -2.63 -3.54
CA ASN A 70 -7.17 -1.53 -2.84
C ASN A 70 -6.24 -0.35 -2.52
N PHE A 71 -4.92 -0.56 -2.45
CA PHE A 71 -3.95 0.46 -2.08
C PHE A 71 -2.94 0.70 -3.19
N VAL A 72 -3.13 1.78 -3.91
CA VAL A 72 -2.30 2.15 -5.09
C VAL A 72 -0.91 2.62 -4.71
N ASP A 73 -0.78 3.20 -3.51
CA ASP A 73 0.51 3.67 -2.98
C ASP A 73 1.44 2.52 -2.60
N VAL A 74 0.91 1.28 -2.54
CA VAL A 74 1.69 0.06 -2.30
C VAL A 74 2.10 -0.56 -3.63
N THR A 75 3.40 -0.59 -3.90
CA THR A 75 3.97 -1.19 -5.12
C THR A 75 4.10 -2.70 -5.04
N ASP A 76 4.44 -3.21 -3.87
CA ASP A 76 4.52 -4.64 -3.60
C ASP A 76 4.30 -4.91 -2.10
N CYS A 77 3.92 -6.14 -1.78
CA CYS A 77 3.82 -6.56 -0.40
C CYS A 77 4.22 -8.03 -0.25
N ASN A 78 4.79 -8.34 0.91
CA ASN A 78 5.10 -9.70 1.31
C ASN A 78 4.32 -10.05 2.58
N VAL A 79 3.74 -11.24 2.62
CA VAL A 79 2.90 -11.70 3.74
C VAL A 79 3.31 -13.11 4.12
N TRP A 80 3.57 -13.32 5.40
CA TRP A 80 3.96 -14.62 5.93
C TRP A 80 3.37 -14.85 7.33
N SER A 81 3.33 -16.10 7.73
CA SER A 81 2.88 -16.49 9.06
C SER A 81 3.99 -16.29 10.10
N GLY A 82 3.61 -15.91 11.30
CA GLY A 82 4.56 -15.68 12.39
C GLY A 82 5.31 -16.95 12.86
N ASP A 83 4.88 -18.15 12.46
CA ASP A 83 5.63 -19.39 12.71
C ASP A 83 6.95 -19.48 11.95
N GLN A 84 7.11 -18.70 10.88
CA GLN A 84 8.34 -18.57 10.09
C GLN A 84 9.37 -17.64 10.74
N ASN A 85 9.00 -16.90 11.75
CA ASN A 85 9.90 -15.98 12.46
C ASN A 85 10.78 -16.69 13.48
N VAL A 86 11.88 -16.05 13.85
CA VAL A 86 12.76 -16.50 14.93
C VAL A 86 12.93 -15.35 15.95
N PRO A 87 12.37 -15.46 17.15
CA PRO A 87 11.53 -16.55 17.69
C PRO A 87 10.15 -16.64 16.98
N ARG A 88 9.55 -17.83 17.03
CA ARG A 88 8.21 -18.04 16.43
C ARG A 88 7.14 -17.25 17.18
N ASP A 89 6.23 -16.66 16.42
CA ASP A 89 5.12 -15.85 16.93
C ASP A 89 3.80 -16.42 16.40
N TYR A 90 3.25 -17.38 17.11
CA TYR A 90 2.03 -18.06 16.70
C TYR A 90 0.81 -17.14 16.83
N GLY A 91 -0.15 -17.24 15.88
CA GLY A 91 -1.34 -16.39 15.85
C GLY A 91 -1.07 -15.00 15.27
N ALA A 92 0.08 -14.78 14.65
CA ALA A 92 0.39 -13.54 13.97
C ALA A 92 0.57 -13.74 12.47
N VAL A 93 0.08 -12.78 11.69
CA VAL A 93 0.37 -12.61 10.27
C VAL A 93 1.25 -11.39 10.11
N TYR A 94 2.41 -11.57 9.50
CA TYR A 94 3.34 -10.48 9.23
C TYR A 94 3.16 -9.96 7.82
N VAL A 95 3.08 -8.64 7.72
CA VAL A 95 2.90 -7.93 6.45
C VAL A 95 4.04 -6.93 6.30
N SER A 96 4.78 -7.04 5.21
CA SER A 96 5.78 -6.04 4.81
C SER A 96 5.28 -5.33 3.57
N LEU A 97 5.20 -4.00 3.62
CA LEU A 97 4.67 -3.15 2.56
C LEU A 97 5.79 -2.36 1.92
N ASN A 98 5.91 -2.45 0.61
CA ASN A 98 6.78 -1.61 -0.18
C ASN A 98 5.94 -0.50 -0.83
N PHE A 99 6.24 0.75 -0.49
CA PHE A 99 5.53 1.91 -0.98
C PHE A 99 6.24 2.54 -2.19
N ALA A 100 5.47 3.25 -3.01
CA ALA A 100 6.03 4.05 -4.08
C ALA A 100 7.02 5.09 -3.54
N ALA A 101 8.07 5.38 -4.31
CA ALA A 101 9.07 6.36 -3.92
C ALA A 101 8.42 7.74 -3.70
N GLY A 102 8.74 8.38 -2.57
CA GLY A 102 8.19 9.68 -2.21
C GLY A 102 6.87 9.64 -1.45
N THR A 103 6.31 8.45 -1.13
CA THR A 103 5.11 8.35 -0.29
C THR A 103 5.37 8.87 1.12
N ALA A 104 4.55 9.84 1.57
CA ALA A 104 4.67 10.45 2.90
C ALA A 104 4.39 9.42 4.01
N ASN A 105 5.06 9.56 5.17
CA ASN A 105 4.88 8.64 6.29
C ASN A 105 3.44 8.62 6.82
N THR A 106 2.75 9.76 6.80
CA THR A 106 1.34 9.87 7.18
C THR A 106 0.44 8.98 6.31
N ILE A 107 0.72 8.88 5.01
CA ILE A 107 0.01 7.99 4.08
C ILE A 107 0.33 6.53 4.40
N LYS A 108 1.59 6.20 4.65
CA LYS A 108 2.02 4.84 5.03
C LYS A 108 1.31 4.37 6.29
N ASP A 109 1.25 5.22 7.31
CA ASP A 109 0.60 4.90 8.59
C ASP A 109 -0.92 4.74 8.41
N LYS A 110 -1.54 5.60 7.59
CA LYS A 110 -2.95 5.48 7.26
C LYS A 110 -3.26 4.17 6.52
N VAL A 111 -2.48 3.81 5.52
CA VAL A 111 -2.64 2.55 4.78
C VAL A 111 -2.51 1.35 5.72
N LYS A 112 -1.52 1.34 6.61
CA LYS A 112 -1.35 0.29 7.63
C LYS A 112 -2.58 0.18 8.54
N ALA A 113 -3.11 1.31 9.01
CA ALA A 113 -4.31 1.35 9.85
C ALA A 113 -5.56 0.87 9.09
N ASP A 114 -5.75 1.31 7.84
CA ASP A 114 -6.88 0.92 6.99
C ASP A 114 -6.85 -0.58 6.67
N ILE A 115 -5.68 -1.19 6.46
CA ILE A 115 -5.55 -2.64 6.27
C ILE A 115 -6.01 -3.41 7.51
N ILE A 116 -5.64 -2.97 8.70
CA ILE A 116 -6.10 -3.60 9.94
C ILE A 116 -7.60 -3.46 10.07
N THR A 117 -8.10 -2.23 10.10
CA THR A 117 -9.50 -1.92 10.46
C THR A 117 -10.50 -2.43 9.43
N ASN A 118 -10.21 -2.25 8.13
CA ASN A 118 -11.19 -2.54 7.08
C ASN A 118 -11.09 -3.97 6.55
N PHE A 119 -9.91 -4.59 6.67
CA PHE A 119 -9.67 -5.89 6.05
C PHE A 119 -9.31 -6.96 7.07
N SER A 120 -8.28 -6.77 7.88
CA SER A 120 -7.81 -7.80 8.80
C SER A 120 -8.85 -8.15 9.87
N ASP A 121 -9.47 -7.13 10.48
CA ASP A 121 -10.47 -7.32 11.52
C ASP A 121 -11.81 -7.83 11.00
N ASN A 122 -12.17 -7.49 9.77
CA ASN A 122 -13.46 -7.84 9.19
C ASN A 122 -13.46 -9.13 8.35
N LEU A 123 -12.35 -9.43 7.67
CA LEU A 123 -12.23 -10.51 6.69
C LEU A 123 -11.20 -11.57 7.11
N GLY A 124 -10.41 -11.29 8.14
CA GLY A 124 -9.37 -12.18 8.64
C GLY A 124 -9.92 -13.36 9.46
N ILE A 125 -9.03 -14.29 9.75
CA ILE A 125 -9.31 -15.43 10.62
C ILE A 125 -9.37 -14.96 12.07
N VAL A 126 -10.38 -15.39 12.82
CA VAL A 126 -10.51 -15.13 14.26
C VAL A 126 -9.24 -15.59 14.99
N SER A 127 -8.76 -14.79 15.93
CA SER A 127 -7.53 -15.03 16.70
C SER A 127 -6.21 -14.85 15.95
N MET A 128 -6.22 -14.30 14.73
CA MET A 128 -5.00 -13.89 14.03
C MET A 128 -4.79 -12.39 14.17
N THR A 129 -3.57 -11.99 14.51
CA THR A 129 -3.20 -10.58 14.64
C THR A 129 -2.27 -10.17 13.50
N THR A 130 -2.59 -9.08 12.82
CA THR A 130 -1.72 -8.55 11.76
C THR A 130 -0.65 -7.65 12.36
N LYS A 131 0.60 -7.94 12.04
CA LYS A 131 1.79 -7.16 12.44
C LYS A 131 2.53 -6.67 11.20
N TYR A 132 3.13 -5.48 11.29
CA TYR A 132 3.91 -4.89 10.21
C TYR A 132 5.40 -4.99 10.47
N THR A 133 6.14 -5.27 9.40
CA THR A 133 7.61 -5.23 9.38
C THR A 133 8.05 -4.39 8.20
N ASP A 134 9.03 -3.53 8.41
CA ASP A 134 9.58 -2.74 7.33
C ASP A 134 10.34 -3.63 6.33
N PRO A 135 10.25 -3.36 5.03
CA PRO A 135 10.95 -4.11 4.00
C PRO A 135 12.47 -3.92 4.13
N THR A 136 13.21 -5.00 3.88
CA THR A 136 14.68 -4.94 3.76
C THR A 136 15.05 -5.12 2.30
N ASP A 137 15.73 -4.11 1.74
CA ASP A 137 16.20 -4.16 0.36
C ASP A 137 17.50 -4.98 0.27
N LEU A 138 17.51 -5.93 -0.65
CA LEU A 138 18.70 -6.70 -1.00
C LEU A 138 19.18 -6.28 -2.39
N PHE A 139 20.36 -5.68 -2.46
CA PHE A 139 20.98 -5.29 -3.72
C PHE A 139 21.91 -6.40 -4.21
N LEU A 140 21.71 -6.83 -5.44
CA LEU A 140 22.58 -7.80 -6.11
C LEU A 140 23.33 -7.08 -7.24
N GLU A 141 24.64 -7.10 -7.17
CA GLU A 141 25.52 -6.66 -8.25
C GLU A 141 26.01 -7.89 -9.03
N LEU A 142 25.72 -7.93 -10.33
CA LEU A 142 26.18 -8.99 -11.23
C LEU A 142 27.28 -8.43 -12.14
N VAL A 143 28.52 -8.85 -11.92
CA VAL A 143 29.64 -8.52 -12.78
C VAL A 143 29.86 -9.66 -13.77
N LEU A 144 29.59 -9.38 -15.06
CA LEU A 144 29.79 -10.33 -16.15
C LEU A 144 31.02 -9.95 -16.96
N SER A 145 31.96 -10.88 -17.11
CA SER A 145 33.09 -10.72 -18.05
C SER A 145 32.94 -11.72 -19.18
N PHE A 146 32.94 -11.21 -20.41
CA PHE A 146 32.90 -12.04 -21.63
C PHE A 146 34.27 -12.10 -22.26
N ASN A 147 34.75 -13.29 -22.56
CA ASN A 147 35.90 -13.50 -23.40
C ASN A 147 35.40 -13.79 -24.82
N PHE A 148 35.63 -12.84 -25.71
CA PHE A 148 35.20 -12.93 -27.12
C PHE A 148 36.39 -13.18 -28.02
N ASP A 149 36.32 -14.20 -28.84
CA ASP A 149 37.32 -14.44 -29.89
C ASP A 149 36.86 -13.78 -31.20
N PRO A 150 37.51 -12.69 -31.64
CA PRO A 150 37.13 -11.98 -32.85
C PRO A 150 37.39 -12.75 -34.16
N ALA A 151 38.06 -13.92 -34.11
CA ALA A 151 38.38 -14.74 -35.27
C ALA A 151 37.26 -15.72 -35.67
N LEU A 152 36.15 -15.79 -34.91
CA LEU A 152 35.00 -16.68 -35.14
C LEU A 152 33.79 -16.02 -35.79
N THR A 153 33.94 -14.83 -36.40
CA THR A 153 32.88 -14.14 -37.17
C THR A 153 33.09 -14.28 -38.66
#